data_3e9ab2bab9f06331e801f4f48a2e5fcb
#
_entry.id   3e9ab2bab9f06331e801f4f48a2e5fcb
#
_cell.length_a   1.000
_cell.length_b   1.000
_cell.length_c   1.000
_cell.angle_alpha   90.00
_cell.angle_beta   90.00
_cell.angle_gamma   90.00
#
_symmetry.space_group_name_H-M   'P 1'
#
loop_
_entity.id
_entity.type
_entity.pdbx_description
1 polymer ?
#
loop_
_entity_poly.entity_id
_entity_poly.type
_entity_poly.pdbx_seq_one_letter_code
_entity_poly.pdbx_strand_id
1 'polypeptide(L)'
;MDLEVPAGSLVALLLGTARATGFVLLAPPFNSRSIPAPVKGALALALSVALMTRIAPDLPEPTTGFIVVGAVTEVVIGAALGFVVQVLFAAIQYAGDLIDLTGGFSLQPAYDPLSMTTSSSVGRLHHLLAVTLLFTSGGHLLIVRGFATSYEGLPVGGTVPTEQLAQVLITALSLMFLAALQIAGPMVAVLLLADVALALLSRAAPALNIFSFGFPVKIMLTLALLGLTFPLLPPALDALLDQAARAMVSLRSG
;
A
#
# COMPACT_ATOMS: atom_id res chain seq x y z
N MET A 1 -45.25 0.92 -13.91
CA MET A 1 -44.09 1.84 -13.97
C MET A 1 -42.91 0.99 -14.38
N ASP A 2 -42.76 0.78 -15.69
CA ASP A 2 -41.70 -0.05 -16.23
C ASP A 2 -40.41 0.73 -16.09
N LEU A 3 -39.54 0.27 -15.16
CA LEU A 3 -38.21 0.78 -14.99
C LEU A 3 -37.35 0.23 -16.16
N GLU A 4 -37.47 0.82 -17.33
CA GLU A 4 -36.54 0.57 -18.43
C GLU A 4 -35.16 1.13 -18.01
N VAL A 5 -34.33 0.27 -17.47
CA VAL A 5 -32.93 0.62 -17.21
C VAL A 5 -32.21 0.66 -18.56
N PRO A 6 -31.68 1.81 -19.01
CA PRO A 6 -30.98 1.90 -20.27
C PRO A 6 -29.83 0.90 -20.33
N ALA A 7 -29.67 0.17 -21.43
CA ALA A 7 -28.60 -0.82 -21.57
C ALA A 7 -27.20 -0.22 -21.30
N GLY A 8 -26.98 1.04 -21.65
CA GLY A 8 -25.76 1.78 -21.34
C GLY A 8 -25.49 1.91 -19.83
N SER A 9 -26.53 2.08 -19.01
CA SER A 9 -26.38 2.17 -17.56
C SER A 9 -25.94 0.84 -16.94
N LEU A 10 -26.43 -0.29 -17.47
CA LEU A 10 -25.99 -1.63 -17.02
C LEU A 10 -24.53 -1.89 -17.38
N VAL A 11 -24.11 -1.49 -18.59
CA VAL A 11 -22.72 -1.60 -19.03
C VAL A 11 -21.81 -0.69 -18.20
N ALA A 12 -22.24 0.55 -17.93
CA ALA A 12 -21.54 1.46 -17.03
C ALA A 12 -21.31 0.85 -15.64
N LEU A 13 -22.37 0.25 -15.07
CA LEU A 13 -22.30 -0.41 -13.78
C LEU A 13 -21.33 -1.60 -13.79
N LEU A 14 -21.39 -2.43 -14.83
CA LEU A 14 -20.51 -3.59 -14.98
C LEU A 14 -19.05 -3.16 -15.09
N LEU A 15 -18.73 -2.22 -15.96
CA LEU A 15 -17.37 -1.75 -16.18
C LEU A 15 -16.83 -0.98 -14.95
N GLY A 16 -17.68 -0.15 -14.33
CA GLY A 16 -17.33 0.53 -13.07
C GLY A 16 -17.06 -0.46 -11.94
N THR A 17 -17.86 -1.54 -11.84
CA THR A 17 -17.64 -2.61 -10.86
C THR A 17 -16.35 -3.37 -11.15
N ALA A 18 -16.00 -3.59 -12.42
CA ALA A 18 -14.74 -4.21 -12.80
C ALA A 18 -13.53 -3.39 -12.32
N ARG A 19 -13.51 -2.05 -12.56
CA ARG A 19 -12.47 -1.15 -12.04
C ARG A 19 -12.43 -1.15 -10.52
N ALA A 20 -13.58 -1.00 -9.87
CA ALA A 20 -13.67 -1.00 -8.41
C ALA A 20 -13.19 -2.32 -7.81
N THR A 21 -13.45 -3.47 -8.47
CA THR A 21 -12.96 -4.78 -8.02
C THR A 21 -11.44 -4.84 -8.08
N GLY A 22 -10.82 -4.45 -9.20
CA GLY A 22 -9.37 -4.38 -9.31
C GLY A 22 -8.75 -3.51 -8.22
N PHE A 23 -9.35 -2.36 -7.95
CA PHE A 23 -8.91 -1.42 -6.91
C PHE A 23 -9.03 -2.01 -5.50
N VAL A 24 -10.20 -2.51 -5.11
CA VAL A 24 -10.47 -3.06 -3.76
C VAL A 24 -9.62 -4.28 -3.45
N LEU A 25 -9.25 -5.07 -4.46
CA LEU A 25 -8.40 -6.25 -4.27
C LEU A 25 -6.96 -5.87 -3.88
N LEU A 26 -6.47 -4.70 -4.27
CA LEU A 26 -5.08 -4.30 -4.05
C LEU A 26 -4.94 -3.13 -3.08
N ALA A 27 -5.88 -2.18 -3.03
CA ALA A 27 -5.77 -1.00 -2.19
C ALA A 27 -5.97 -1.31 -0.69
N PRO A 28 -5.02 -0.94 0.21
CA PRO A 28 -5.29 -0.93 1.63
C PRO A 28 -6.34 0.15 1.96
N PRO A 29 -7.18 -0.08 2.97
CA PRO A 29 -7.23 -1.25 3.85
C PRO A 29 -8.07 -2.41 3.31
N PHE A 30 -8.66 -2.27 2.10
CA PHE A 30 -9.66 -3.18 1.55
C PHE A 30 -9.07 -4.54 1.13
N ASN A 31 -7.77 -4.59 0.78
CA ASN A 31 -7.07 -5.81 0.38
C ASN A 31 -6.83 -6.81 1.53
N SER A 32 -7.14 -6.44 2.77
CA SER A 32 -6.93 -7.29 3.95
C SER A 32 -7.54 -8.69 3.77
N ARG A 33 -6.80 -9.72 4.20
CA ARG A 33 -7.27 -11.12 4.24
C ARG A 33 -8.41 -11.34 5.22
N SER A 34 -8.58 -10.44 6.19
CA SER A 34 -9.69 -10.48 7.15
C SER A 34 -11.04 -10.11 6.53
N ILE A 35 -11.05 -9.49 5.34
CA ILE A 35 -12.28 -9.13 4.64
C ILE A 35 -12.63 -10.26 3.66
N PRO A 36 -13.79 -10.95 3.85
CA PRO A 36 -14.23 -12.01 2.94
C PRO A 36 -14.45 -11.50 1.51
N ALA A 37 -14.19 -12.36 0.52
CA ALA A 37 -14.35 -12.00 -0.90
C ALA A 37 -15.74 -11.44 -1.26
N PRO A 38 -16.87 -11.99 -0.75
CA PRO A 38 -18.20 -11.42 -1.02
C PRO A 38 -18.35 -9.98 -0.53
N VAL A 39 -17.73 -9.62 0.61
CA VAL A 39 -17.75 -8.25 1.14
C VAL A 39 -16.96 -7.30 0.24
N LYS A 40 -15.82 -7.75 -0.29
CA LYS A 40 -15.04 -6.97 -1.27
C LYS A 40 -15.84 -6.73 -2.56
N GLY A 41 -16.54 -7.76 -3.04
CA GLY A 41 -17.43 -7.65 -4.20
C GLY A 41 -18.60 -6.68 -3.96
N ALA A 42 -19.24 -6.77 -2.80
CA ALA A 42 -20.31 -5.85 -2.41
C ALA A 42 -19.83 -4.40 -2.31
N LEU A 43 -18.61 -4.19 -1.76
CA LEU A 43 -17.99 -2.87 -1.69
C LEU A 43 -17.68 -2.31 -3.08
N ALA A 44 -17.14 -3.14 -3.98
CA ALA A 44 -16.85 -2.74 -5.36
C ALA A 44 -18.14 -2.34 -6.10
N LEU A 45 -19.22 -3.11 -5.93
CA LEU A 45 -20.52 -2.78 -6.49
C LEU A 45 -21.07 -1.48 -5.90
N ALA A 46 -21.01 -1.30 -4.59
CA ALA A 46 -21.48 -0.09 -3.92
C ALA A 46 -20.74 1.16 -4.40
N LEU A 47 -19.41 1.07 -4.57
CA LEU A 47 -18.60 2.15 -5.13
C LEU A 47 -19.01 2.46 -6.57
N SER A 48 -19.24 1.44 -7.40
CA SER A 48 -19.69 1.62 -8.78
C SER A 48 -21.06 2.31 -8.85
N VAL A 49 -22.02 1.88 -8.02
CA VAL A 49 -23.34 2.51 -7.93
C VAL A 49 -23.25 3.97 -7.49
N ALA A 50 -22.44 4.25 -6.46
CA ALA A 50 -22.24 5.62 -5.96
C ALA A 50 -21.59 6.56 -6.99
N LEU A 51 -20.79 6.01 -7.90
CA LEU A 51 -20.10 6.76 -8.94
C LEU A 51 -20.79 6.73 -10.30
N MET A 52 -21.99 6.12 -10.40
CA MET A 52 -22.68 5.88 -11.67
C MET A 52 -22.96 7.17 -12.46
N THR A 53 -23.25 8.26 -11.76
CA THR A 53 -23.46 9.59 -12.38
C THR A 53 -22.20 10.16 -13.04
N ARG A 54 -21.01 9.68 -12.67
CA ARG A 54 -19.72 10.06 -13.28
C ARG A 54 -19.31 9.12 -14.41
N ILE A 55 -19.81 7.87 -14.39
CA ILE A 55 -19.42 6.80 -15.31
C ILE A 55 -20.28 6.77 -16.57
N ALA A 56 -21.58 7.12 -16.44
CA ALA A 56 -22.59 6.86 -17.47
C ALA A 56 -22.70 7.85 -18.66
N PRO A 57 -22.19 9.10 -18.61
CA PRO A 57 -22.60 10.11 -19.60
C PRO A 57 -22.22 9.81 -21.05
N ASP A 58 -21.13 9.09 -21.34
CA ASP A 58 -20.50 9.03 -22.68
C ASP A 58 -20.11 7.61 -23.14
N LEU A 59 -20.87 6.57 -22.79
CA LEU A 59 -20.56 5.23 -23.25
C LEU A 59 -20.99 5.00 -24.70
N PRO A 60 -20.12 4.45 -25.57
CA PRO A 60 -20.51 4.04 -26.91
C PRO A 60 -21.50 2.87 -26.87
N GLU A 61 -22.17 2.61 -28.03
CA GLU A 61 -23.11 1.49 -28.13
C GLU A 61 -22.46 0.16 -27.68
N PRO A 62 -23.09 -0.60 -26.78
CA PRO A 62 -22.48 -1.76 -26.15
C PRO A 62 -22.41 -2.95 -27.11
N THR A 63 -21.28 -3.14 -27.78
CA THR A 63 -20.97 -4.39 -28.47
C THR A 63 -20.36 -5.40 -27.51
N THR A 64 -20.54 -6.70 -27.76
CA THR A 64 -19.94 -7.76 -26.93
C THR A 64 -18.42 -7.61 -26.81
N GLY A 65 -17.73 -7.24 -27.91
CA GLY A 65 -16.30 -6.99 -27.92
C GLY A 65 -15.91 -5.82 -27.01
N PHE A 66 -16.64 -4.70 -27.05
CA PHE A 66 -16.44 -3.56 -26.18
C PHE A 66 -16.57 -3.93 -24.71
N ILE A 67 -17.60 -4.71 -24.35
CA ILE A 67 -17.82 -5.13 -22.95
C ILE A 67 -16.68 -6.00 -22.45
N VAL A 68 -16.23 -6.99 -23.21
CA VAL A 68 -15.17 -7.91 -22.78
C VAL A 68 -13.83 -7.20 -22.66
N VAL A 69 -13.42 -6.47 -23.69
CA VAL A 69 -12.15 -5.72 -23.68
C VAL A 69 -12.20 -4.63 -22.61
N GLY A 70 -13.31 -3.90 -22.52
CA GLY A 70 -13.54 -2.87 -21.50
C GLY A 70 -13.42 -3.44 -20.07
N ALA A 71 -14.05 -4.58 -19.79
CA ALA A 71 -13.97 -5.18 -18.45
C ALA A 71 -12.53 -5.54 -18.06
N VAL A 72 -11.75 -6.12 -18.96
CA VAL A 72 -10.32 -6.43 -18.72
C VAL A 72 -9.52 -5.14 -18.49
N THR A 73 -9.70 -4.15 -19.35
CA THR A 73 -9.06 -2.83 -19.24
C THR A 73 -9.37 -2.17 -17.90
N GLU A 74 -10.63 -2.17 -17.49
CA GLU A 74 -11.09 -1.55 -16.25
C GLU A 74 -10.53 -2.26 -15.01
N VAL A 75 -10.45 -3.59 -15.02
CA VAL A 75 -9.78 -4.34 -13.94
C VAL A 75 -8.30 -3.97 -13.86
N VAL A 76 -7.60 -3.84 -15.00
CA VAL A 76 -6.18 -3.47 -15.03
C VAL A 76 -5.98 -2.04 -14.49
N ILE A 77 -6.79 -1.09 -14.92
CA ILE A 77 -6.75 0.29 -14.40
C ILE A 77 -7.00 0.30 -12.89
N GLY A 78 -8.07 -0.36 -12.44
CA GLY A 78 -8.40 -0.45 -11.02
C GLY A 78 -7.29 -1.09 -10.20
N ALA A 79 -6.73 -2.19 -10.68
CA ALA A 79 -5.60 -2.88 -10.04
C ALA A 79 -4.36 -1.97 -9.97
N ALA A 80 -4.05 -1.24 -11.03
CA ALA A 80 -2.92 -0.31 -11.04
C ALA A 80 -3.09 0.84 -10.03
N LEU A 81 -4.27 1.44 -9.96
CA LEU A 81 -4.60 2.46 -8.96
C LEU A 81 -4.47 1.90 -7.53
N GLY A 82 -5.04 0.71 -7.29
CA GLY A 82 -4.94 0.02 -6.00
C GLY A 82 -3.50 -0.34 -5.63
N PHE A 83 -2.69 -0.75 -6.61
CA PHE A 83 -1.29 -1.08 -6.42
C PHE A 83 -0.44 0.14 -6.06
N VAL A 84 -0.68 1.31 -6.66
CA VAL A 84 -0.01 2.56 -6.27
C VAL A 84 -0.25 2.87 -4.80
N VAL A 85 -1.50 2.78 -4.34
CA VAL A 85 -1.84 2.98 -2.92
C VAL A 85 -1.16 1.95 -2.05
N GLN A 86 -1.16 0.68 -2.46
CA GLN A 86 -0.51 -0.41 -1.72
C GLN A 86 0.99 -0.19 -1.57
N VAL A 87 1.69 0.17 -2.66
CA VAL A 87 3.13 0.40 -2.65
C VAL A 87 3.49 1.54 -1.71
N LEU A 88 2.81 2.67 -1.82
CA LEU A 88 3.08 3.82 -0.95
C LEU A 88 2.76 3.51 0.52
N PHE A 89 1.66 2.84 0.79
CA PHE A 89 1.30 2.42 2.15
C PHE A 89 2.29 1.41 2.74
N ALA A 90 2.85 0.54 1.92
CA ALA A 90 3.85 -0.45 2.32
C ALA A 90 5.16 0.20 2.82
N ALA A 91 5.45 1.46 2.46
CA ALA A 91 6.64 2.18 2.93
C ALA A 91 6.77 2.17 4.46
N ILE A 92 5.64 2.32 5.18
CA ILE A 92 5.62 2.32 6.64
C ILE A 92 5.97 0.94 7.20
N GLN A 93 5.46 -0.12 6.59
CA GLN A 93 5.82 -1.48 6.97
C GLN A 93 7.30 -1.76 6.69
N TYR A 94 7.80 -1.41 5.51
CA TYR A 94 9.20 -1.59 5.14
C TYR A 94 10.16 -0.79 6.03
N ALA A 95 9.75 0.37 6.54
CA ALA A 95 10.52 1.06 7.57
C ALA A 95 10.70 0.19 8.83
N GLY A 96 9.63 -0.46 9.29
CA GLY A 96 9.69 -1.40 10.39
C GLY A 96 10.54 -2.64 10.08
N ASP A 97 10.49 -3.14 8.84
CA ASP A 97 11.30 -4.28 8.40
C ASP A 97 12.81 -3.94 8.41
N LEU A 98 13.18 -2.71 8.01
CA LEU A 98 14.56 -2.22 8.10
C LEU A 98 15.05 -2.12 9.55
N ILE A 99 14.19 -1.65 10.45
CA ILE A 99 14.49 -1.59 11.89
C ILE A 99 14.65 -3.01 12.46
N ASP A 100 13.79 -3.93 12.08
CA ASP A 100 13.82 -5.32 12.51
C ASP A 100 15.12 -6.01 12.08
N LEU A 101 15.51 -5.79 10.81
CA LEU A 101 16.75 -6.32 10.24
C LEU A 101 17.98 -5.82 10.99
N THR A 102 18.06 -4.51 11.26
CA THR A 102 19.19 -3.89 11.95
C THR A 102 19.14 -4.09 13.45
N GLY A 103 17.96 -4.24 14.05
CA GLY A 103 17.72 -4.42 15.47
C GLY A 103 18.01 -5.83 16.02
N GLY A 104 18.23 -6.81 15.12
CA GLY A 104 18.56 -8.19 15.51
C GLY A 104 17.37 -9.11 15.72
N PHE A 105 16.14 -8.66 15.44
CA PHE A 105 14.94 -9.50 15.53
C PHE A 105 14.83 -10.52 14.37
N SER A 106 15.43 -10.21 13.22
CA SER A 106 15.40 -11.06 12.01
C SER A 106 16.25 -12.33 12.09
N LEU A 107 16.91 -12.57 13.22
CA LEU A 107 17.69 -13.80 13.46
C LEU A 107 16.83 -14.99 13.91
N GLN A 108 15.56 -14.79 14.20
CA GLN A 108 14.63 -15.84 14.59
C GLN A 108 14.62 -17.04 13.62
N PRO A 109 14.63 -16.85 12.26
CA PRO A 109 14.71 -17.97 11.32
C PRO A 109 16.03 -18.78 11.41
N ALA A 110 17.10 -18.19 11.90
CA ALA A 110 18.37 -18.88 12.09
C ALA A 110 18.33 -19.86 13.27
N TYR A 111 17.44 -19.63 14.24
CA TYR A 111 17.25 -20.49 15.42
C TYR A 111 16.12 -21.51 15.25
N ASP A 112 15.13 -21.23 14.39
CA ASP A 112 14.02 -22.16 14.10
C ASP A 112 13.75 -22.20 12.60
N PRO A 113 14.47 -23.06 11.85
CA PRO A 113 14.29 -23.22 10.40
C PRO A 113 12.91 -23.79 9.99
N LEU A 114 12.18 -24.35 10.95
CA LEU A 114 10.85 -24.93 10.70
C LEU A 114 9.72 -23.89 10.80
N SER A 115 9.97 -22.78 11.50
CA SER A 115 9.07 -21.65 11.50
C SER A 115 9.26 -20.86 10.17
N MET A 116 8.55 -21.22 9.12
CA MET A 116 8.55 -20.53 7.84
C MET A 116 7.95 -19.10 7.89
N THR A 117 7.81 -18.49 9.07
CA THR A 117 7.28 -17.14 9.25
C THR A 117 8.42 -16.12 9.29
N THR A 118 8.85 -15.68 8.12
CA THR A 118 9.75 -14.51 7.94
C THR A 118 9.05 -13.17 8.17
N SER A 119 8.04 -13.10 9.02
CA SER A 119 7.34 -11.83 9.25
C SER A 119 8.05 -11.01 10.32
N SER A 120 8.56 -9.85 9.91
CA SER A 120 9.12 -8.83 10.79
C SER A 120 8.11 -8.43 11.88
N SER A 121 8.54 -8.48 13.13
CA SER A 121 7.69 -8.09 14.27
C SER A 121 7.47 -6.58 14.29
N VAL A 122 8.52 -5.81 14.06
CA VAL A 122 8.47 -4.35 14.01
C VAL A 122 7.71 -3.88 12.78
N GLY A 123 7.94 -4.50 11.61
CA GLY A 123 7.19 -4.21 10.38
C GLY A 123 5.69 -4.44 10.54
N ARG A 124 5.30 -5.54 11.19
CA ARG A 124 3.89 -5.82 11.49
C ARG A 124 3.28 -4.79 12.45
N LEU A 125 4.01 -4.37 13.48
CA LEU A 125 3.57 -3.31 14.38
C LEU A 125 3.35 -2.00 13.61
N HIS A 126 4.31 -1.59 12.78
CA HIS A 126 4.20 -0.39 11.95
C HIS A 126 3.00 -0.47 10.99
N HIS A 127 2.77 -1.62 10.37
CA HIS A 127 1.61 -1.85 9.52
C HIS A 127 0.28 -1.68 10.28
N LEU A 128 0.16 -2.27 11.48
CA LEU A 128 -1.05 -2.12 12.30
C LEU A 128 -1.28 -0.67 12.72
N LEU A 129 -0.21 0.05 13.10
CA LEU A 129 -0.28 1.48 13.41
C LEU A 129 -0.70 2.29 12.19
N ALA A 130 -0.13 2.00 11.00
CA ALA A 130 -0.49 2.67 9.76
C ALA A 130 -1.97 2.47 9.40
N VAL A 131 -2.50 1.25 9.55
CA VAL A 131 -3.93 0.97 9.33
C VAL A 131 -4.79 1.73 10.33
N THR A 132 -4.42 1.76 11.60
CA THR A 132 -5.16 2.51 12.64
C THR A 132 -5.15 4.01 12.33
N LEU A 133 -3.99 4.57 12.01
CA LEU A 133 -3.83 5.98 11.64
C LEU A 133 -4.64 6.32 10.38
N LEU A 134 -4.65 5.45 9.36
CA LEU A 134 -5.42 5.63 8.14
C LEU A 134 -6.91 5.85 8.42
N PHE A 135 -7.47 5.10 9.35
CA PHE A 135 -8.88 5.26 9.73
C PHE A 135 -9.10 6.47 10.63
N THR A 136 -8.23 6.70 11.60
CA THR A 136 -8.40 7.82 12.56
C THR A 136 -8.16 9.19 11.94
N SER A 137 -7.25 9.29 10.94
CA SER A 137 -7.02 10.53 10.17
C SER A 137 -8.06 10.78 9.09
N GLY A 138 -8.92 9.80 8.78
CA GLY A 138 -9.82 9.90 7.62
C GLY A 138 -9.12 9.67 6.27
N GLY A 139 -7.87 9.21 6.25
CA GLY A 139 -7.08 8.98 5.04
C GLY A 139 -7.73 7.97 4.07
N HIS A 140 -8.51 7.03 4.58
CA HIS A 140 -9.30 6.12 3.74
C HIS A 140 -10.29 6.86 2.83
N LEU A 141 -10.79 8.03 3.24
CA LEU A 141 -11.65 8.87 2.38
C LEU A 141 -10.87 9.52 1.25
N LEU A 142 -9.59 9.89 1.48
CA LEU A 142 -8.72 10.41 0.42
C LEU A 142 -8.47 9.36 -0.66
N ILE A 143 -8.25 8.10 -0.25
CA ILE A 143 -8.07 6.98 -1.17
C ILE A 143 -9.33 6.77 -2.03
N VAL A 144 -10.51 6.76 -1.41
CA VAL A 144 -11.78 6.61 -2.13
C VAL A 144 -12.04 7.80 -3.06
N ARG A 145 -11.74 9.03 -2.63
CA ARG A 145 -11.84 10.23 -3.48
C ARG A 145 -10.90 10.15 -4.68
N GLY A 146 -9.64 9.76 -4.46
CA GLY A 146 -8.67 9.57 -5.53
C GLY A 146 -9.15 8.54 -6.56
N PHE A 147 -9.72 7.43 -6.10
CA PHE A 147 -10.36 6.45 -6.98
C PHE A 147 -11.54 7.06 -7.77
N ALA A 148 -12.41 7.82 -7.10
CA ALA A 148 -13.55 8.47 -7.77
C ALA A 148 -13.13 9.48 -8.83
N THR A 149 -12.09 10.27 -8.58
CA THR A 149 -11.57 11.25 -9.55
C THR A 149 -10.81 10.60 -10.71
N SER A 150 -10.38 9.33 -10.57
CA SER A 150 -9.74 8.62 -11.68
C SER A 150 -10.65 8.46 -12.91
N TYR A 151 -11.96 8.48 -12.75
CA TYR A 151 -12.92 8.41 -13.86
C TYR A 151 -12.93 9.69 -14.70
N GLU A 152 -12.50 10.84 -14.14
CA GLU A 152 -12.40 12.11 -14.88
C GLU A 152 -11.15 12.11 -15.80
N GLY A 153 -10.07 11.46 -15.36
CA GLY A 153 -8.83 11.34 -16.14
C GLY A 153 -8.84 10.14 -17.11
N LEU A 154 -9.47 9.06 -16.71
CA LEU A 154 -9.58 7.79 -17.43
C LEU A 154 -11.05 7.38 -17.56
N PRO A 155 -11.78 7.95 -18.56
CA PRO A 155 -13.17 7.56 -18.81
C PRO A 155 -13.30 6.06 -19.07
N VAL A 156 -14.46 5.50 -18.73
CA VAL A 156 -14.74 4.07 -18.93
C VAL A 156 -14.72 3.72 -20.41
N GLY A 157 -14.04 2.62 -20.75
CA GLY A 157 -13.84 2.20 -22.14
C GLY A 157 -12.72 2.93 -22.88
N GLY A 158 -11.98 3.82 -22.20
CA GLY A 158 -10.79 4.47 -22.73
C GLY A 158 -9.60 3.52 -22.88
N THR A 159 -8.56 4.00 -23.53
CA THR A 159 -7.29 3.25 -23.68
C THR A 159 -6.46 3.33 -22.39
N VAL A 160 -5.75 2.23 -22.08
CA VAL A 160 -4.81 2.23 -20.94
C VAL A 160 -3.58 3.08 -21.30
N PRO A 161 -3.28 4.15 -20.55
CA PRO A 161 -2.09 4.96 -20.79
C PRO A 161 -0.86 4.23 -20.21
N THR A 162 -0.38 3.21 -20.91
CA THR A 162 0.65 2.28 -20.41
C THR A 162 1.95 2.97 -20.02
N GLU A 163 2.39 3.96 -20.78
CA GLU A 163 3.63 4.71 -20.51
C GLU A 163 3.49 5.56 -19.22
N GLN A 164 2.39 6.31 -19.10
CA GLN A 164 2.11 7.12 -17.90
C GLN A 164 1.93 6.23 -16.67
N LEU A 165 1.25 5.08 -16.84
CA LEU A 165 1.05 4.10 -15.78
C LEU A 165 2.38 3.54 -15.29
N ALA A 166 3.28 3.14 -16.22
CA ALA A 166 4.62 2.66 -15.87
C ALA A 166 5.41 3.75 -15.10
N GLN A 167 5.36 5.00 -15.56
CA GLN A 167 6.04 6.11 -14.88
C GLN A 167 5.50 6.35 -13.47
N VAL A 168 4.18 6.30 -13.28
CA VAL A 168 3.55 6.44 -11.96
C VAL A 168 3.96 5.30 -11.03
N LEU A 169 4.00 4.05 -11.52
CA LEU A 169 4.42 2.89 -10.73
C LEU A 169 5.90 2.99 -10.31
N ILE A 170 6.79 3.37 -11.24
CA ILE A 170 8.23 3.56 -10.94
C ILE A 170 8.41 4.66 -9.90
N THR A 171 7.68 5.77 -10.04
CA THR A 171 7.72 6.88 -9.08
C THR A 171 7.20 6.44 -7.72
N ALA A 172 6.09 5.70 -7.66
CA ALA A 172 5.53 5.18 -6.40
C ALA A 172 6.52 4.25 -5.68
N LEU A 173 7.20 3.36 -6.42
CA LEU A 173 8.24 2.49 -5.86
C LEU A 173 9.42 3.29 -5.30
N SER A 174 9.91 4.29 -6.05
CA SER A 174 11.00 5.16 -5.61
C SER A 174 10.63 5.91 -4.33
N LEU A 175 9.42 6.44 -4.26
CA LEU A 175 8.90 7.15 -3.08
C LEU A 175 8.70 6.20 -1.89
N MET A 176 8.29 4.97 -2.12
CA MET A 176 8.19 3.93 -1.09
C MET A 176 9.55 3.70 -0.41
N PHE A 177 10.60 3.47 -1.19
CA PHE A 177 11.95 3.26 -0.65
C PHE A 177 12.45 4.49 0.10
N LEU A 178 12.28 5.69 -0.46
CA LEU A 178 12.71 6.93 0.16
C LEU A 178 11.99 7.15 1.50
N ALA A 179 10.67 7.00 1.53
CA ALA A 179 9.88 7.16 2.75
C ALA A 179 10.23 6.11 3.81
N ALA A 180 10.44 4.85 3.42
CA ALA A 180 10.87 3.81 4.33
C ALA A 180 12.23 4.15 4.98
N LEU A 181 13.20 4.65 4.20
CA LEU A 181 14.49 5.10 4.71
C LEU A 181 14.38 6.35 5.59
N GLN A 182 13.49 7.29 5.26
CA GLN A 182 13.28 8.50 6.08
C GLN A 182 12.68 8.17 7.45
N ILE A 183 11.74 7.22 7.51
CA ILE A 183 11.12 6.78 8.76
C ILE A 183 12.11 5.96 9.59
N ALA A 184 12.80 4.99 8.97
CA ALA A 184 13.72 4.08 9.67
C ALA A 184 15.08 4.71 9.95
N GLY A 185 15.51 5.69 9.16
CA GLY A 185 16.88 6.23 9.12
C GLY A 185 17.47 6.60 10.47
N PRO A 186 16.79 7.41 11.29
CA PRO A 186 17.31 7.79 12.61
C PRO A 186 17.62 6.58 13.50
N MET A 187 16.74 5.58 13.48
CA MET A 187 16.88 4.39 14.29
C MET A 187 17.94 3.45 13.74
N VAL A 188 17.94 3.24 12.41
CA VAL A 188 18.98 2.44 11.73
C VAL A 188 20.38 3.02 11.97
N ALA A 189 20.53 4.36 11.93
CA ALA A 189 21.80 5.01 12.22
C ALA A 189 22.31 4.70 13.64
N VAL A 190 21.44 4.77 14.64
CA VAL A 190 21.82 4.44 16.03
C VAL A 190 22.17 2.96 16.17
N LEU A 191 21.42 2.06 15.53
CA LEU A 191 21.70 0.62 15.58
C LEU A 191 23.00 0.26 14.86
N LEU A 192 23.34 0.92 13.76
CA LEU A 192 24.64 0.77 13.10
C LEU A 192 25.80 1.25 13.99
N LEU A 193 25.64 2.36 14.71
CA LEU A 193 26.63 2.82 15.70
C LEU A 193 26.80 1.80 16.84
N ALA A 194 25.70 1.19 17.28
CA ALA A 194 25.78 0.11 18.27
C ALA A 194 26.54 -1.11 17.74
N ASP A 195 26.35 -1.46 16.44
CA ASP A 195 27.15 -2.55 15.83
C ASP A 195 28.65 -2.24 15.81
N VAL A 196 29.00 -1.02 15.46
CA VAL A 196 30.41 -0.56 15.50
C VAL A 196 30.97 -0.65 16.93
N ALA A 197 30.20 -0.16 17.92
CA ALA A 197 30.61 -0.23 19.33
C ALA A 197 30.79 -1.67 19.81
N LEU A 198 29.86 -2.57 19.49
CA LEU A 198 29.94 -3.99 19.81
C LEU A 198 31.13 -4.67 19.11
N ALA A 199 31.41 -4.32 17.85
CA ALA A 199 32.57 -4.84 17.13
C ALA A 199 33.89 -4.39 17.74
N LEU A 200 33.99 -3.13 18.20
CA LEU A 200 35.18 -2.63 18.91
C LEU A 200 35.33 -3.30 20.29
N LEU A 201 34.23 -3.51 21.00
CA LEU A 201 34.23 -4.18 22.29
C LEU A 201 34.73 -5.64 22.17
N SER A 202 34.25 -6.36 21.13
CA SER A 202 34.73 -7.73 20.90
C SER A 202 36.21 -7.84 20.59
N ARG A 203 36.76 -6.79 19.94
CA ARG A 203 38.20 -6.72 19.68
C ARG A 203 39.00 -6.42 20.95
N ALA A 204 38.47 -5.59 21.84
CA ALA A 204 39.12 -5.21 23.10
C ALA A 204 38.99 -6.31 24.17
N ALA A 205 37.92 -7.06 24.17
CA ALA A 205 37.64 -8.12 25.14
C ALA A 205 37.17 -9.42 24.43
N PRO A 206 38.10 -10.19 23.82
CA PRO A 206 37.77 -11.41 23.05
C PRO A 206 37.10 -12.52 23.87
N ALA A 207 37.21 -12.47 25.18
CA ALA A 207 36.56 -13.41 26.10
C ALA A 207 35.03 -13.20 26.17
N LEU A 208 34.52 -12.03 25.76
CA LEU A 208 33.12 -11.76 25.70
C LEU A 208 32.55 -12.37 24.41
N ASN A 209 31.62 -13.32 24.57
CA ASN A 209 30.88 -13.87 23.42
C ASN A 209 29.89 -12.83 22.89
N ILE A 210 30.25 -12.18 21.77
CA ILE A 210 29.44 -11.11 21.16
C ILE A 210 28.05 -11.60 20.77
N PHE A 211 27.88 -12.88 20.41
CA PHE A 211 26.56 -13.44 20.06
C PHE A 211 25.67 -13.54 21.29
N SER A 212 26.21 -13.95 22.44
CA SER A 212 25.42 -14.09 23.67
C SER A 212 25.07 -12.75 24.31
N PHE A 213 25.90 -11.71 24.10
CA PHE A 213 25.69 -10.40 24.71
C PHE A 213 25.19 -9.33 23.74
N GLY A 214 25.70 -9.32 22.51
CA GLY A 214 25.44 -8.27 21.54
C GLY A 214 23.98 -8.26 21.06
N PHE A 215 23.37 -9.43 20.78
CA PHE A 215 21.99 -9.48 20.35
C PHE A 215 20.98 -9.01 21.41
N PRO A 216 21.04 -9.48 22.66
CA PRO A 216 20.17 -8.96 23.70
C PRO A 216 20.28 -7.44 23.88
N VAL A 217 21.49 -6.88 23.83
CA VAL A 217 21.72 -5.44 23.93
C VAL A 217 21.08 -4.70 22.77
N LYS A 218 21.22 -5.19 21.53
CA LYS A 218 20.58 -4.58 20.35
C LYS A 218 19.05 -4.63 20.44
N ILE A 219 18.49 -5.76 20.84
CA ILE A 219 17.04 -5.92 21.02
C ILE A 219 16.53 -4.94 22.08
N MET A 220 17.20 -4.84 23.23
CA MET A 220 16.85 -3.89 24.28
C MET A 220 16.95 -2.43 23.79
N LEU A 221 18.00 -2.09 23.06
CA LEU A 221 18.19 -0.77 22.47
C LEU A 221 17.08 -0.47 21.45
N THR A 222 16.77 -1.44 20.58
CA THR A 222 15.68 -1.30 19.60
C THR A 222 14.34 -1.04 20.28
N LEU A 223 13.99 -1.82 21.31
CA LEU A 223 12.76 -1.63 22.07
C LEU A 223 12.71 -0.27 22.78
N ALA A 224 13.82 0.16 23.37
CA ALA A 224 13.92 1.46 24.03
C ALA A 224 13.73 2.65 23.07
N LEU A 225 14.25 2.52 21.84
CA LEU A 225 14.21 3.58 20.83
C LEU A 225 12.96 3.51 19.93
N LEU A 226 12.24 2.38 19.90
CA LEU A 226 11.12 2.18 18.99
C LEU A 226 10.05 3.28 19.13
N GLY A 227 9.83 3.77 20.35
CA GLY A 227 8.90 4.87 20.60
C GLY A 227 9.24 6.17 19.86
N LEU A 228 10.51 6.36 19.44
CA LEU A 228 10.92 7.54 18.68
C LEU A 228 10.40 7.54 17.23
N THR A 229 10.04 6.38 16.70
CA THR A 229 9.51 6.27 15.33
C THR A 229 8.02 6.63 15.26
N PHE A 230 7.27 6.46 16.34
CA PHE A 230 5.82 6.66 16.35
C PHE A 230 5.37 8.08 15.98
N PRO A 231 6.00 9.16 16.47
CA PRO A 231 5.65 10.52 16.07
C PRO A 231 5.92 10.83 14.59
N LEU A 232 6.78 10.03 13.92
CA LEU A 232 7.08 10.20 12.50
C LEU A 232 6.02 9.58 11.59
N LEU A 233 5.22 8.63 12.10
CA LEU A 233 4.25 7.89 11.29
C LEU A 233 3.08 8.74 10.78
N PRO A 234 2.41 9.61 11.59
CA PRO A 234 1.29 10.40 11.09
C PRO A 234 1.68 11.32 9.91
N PRO A 235 2.70 12.19 10.02
CA PRO A 235 3.07 13.06 8.89
C PRO A 235 3.58 12.27 7.68
N ALA A 236 4.25 11.13 7.88
CA ALA A 236 4.68 10.28 6.78
C ALA A 236 3.48 9.66 6.07
N LEU A 237 2.47 9.17 6.82
CA LEU A 237 1.25 8.61 6.25
C LEU A 237 0.49 9.66 5.44
N ASP A 238 0.29 10.85 5.99
CA ASP A 238 -0.42 11.94 5.30
C ASP A 238 0.29 12.32 3.99
N ALA A 239 1.62 12.45 4.00
CA ALA A 239 2.40 12.73 2.80
C ALA A 239 2.27 11.62 1.74
N LEU A 240 2.28 10.34 2.15
CA LEU A 240 2.12 9.20 1.25
C LEU A 240 0.71 9.11 0.67
N LEU A 241 -0.33 9.41 1.46
CA LEU A 241 -1.71 9.45 1.00
C LEU A 241 -1.95 10.57 -0.01
N ASP A 242 -1.38 11.76 0.24
CA ASP A 242 -1.43 12.88 -0.69
C ASP A 242 -0.73 12.56 -2.01
N GLN A 243 0.39 11.83 -1.95
CA GLN A 243 1.10 11.37 -3.15
C GLN A 243 0.29 10.32 -3.91
N ALA A 244 -0.36 9.38 -3.21
CA ALA A 244 -1.24 8.41 -3.82
C ALA A 244 -2.42 9.09 -4.53
N ALA A 245 -3.06 10.07 -3.88
CA ALA A 245 -4.15 10.82 -4.47
C ALA A 245 -3.70 11.60 -5.73
N ARG A 246 -2.55 12.29 -5.66
CA ARG A 246 -1.98 13.00 -6.83
C ARG A 246 -1.64 12.03 -7.97
N ALA A 247 -1.06 10.88 -7.66
CA ALA A 247 -0.73 9.86 -8.66
C ALA A 247 -1.97 9.34 -9.38
N MET A 248 -3.07 9.10 -8.65
CA MET A 248 -4.34 8.69 -9.24
C MET A 248 -4.96 9.74 -10.16
N VAL A 249 -4.83 11.03 -9.80
CA VAL A 249 -5.37 12.15 -10.61
C VAL A 249 -4.48 12.47 -11.82
N SER A 250 -3.17 12.19 -11.76
CA SER A 250 -2.23 12.46 -12.86
C SER A 250 -2.40 11.52 -14.05
N LEU A 251 -3.07 10.37 -13.87
CA LEU A 251 -3.36 9.43 -14.96
C LEU A 251 -4.50 10.00 -15.82
N ARG A 252 -4.19 10.32 -17.08
CA ARG A 252 -5.15 10.80 -18.09
C ARG A 252 -5.03 9.94 -19.34
N SER A 253 -6.17 9.67 -19.97
CA SER A 253 -6.17 9.13 -21.34
C SER A 253 -5.53 10.19 -22.25
N GLY A 254 -4.50 9.81 -22.99
CA GLY A 254 -3.89 10.64 -24.00
C GLY A 254 -4.82 10.90 -25.18
#